data_6aa400e8c4b73796b19bee158a7c1ed9
#
_entry.id   6aa400e8c4b73796b19bee158a7c1ed9
#
_cell.length_a   1.000
_cell.length_b   1.000
_cell.length_c   1.000
_cell.angle_alpha   90.00
_cell.angle_beta   90.00
_cell.angle_gamma   90.00
#
_symmetry.space_group_name_H-M   'P 1'
#
loop_
_entity.id
_entity.type
_entity.pdbx_description
1 polymer ?
#
loop_
_entity_poly.entity_id
_entity_poly.type
_entity_poly.pdbx_seq_one_letter_code
_entity_poly.pdbx_strand_id
1 'polypeptide(L)'
;MHIAIVGAGLSGLICAHQLLEQGNTVIVYEKAAEAGGRMRTRQTEIGGFDHGAQYFTASSGPFKQAIVGWRKAGLVAPWSGKLVVLDNGEAHPAARTAALLKQRFVAVPGMNALTAHLAQGVELRTEQAVRKIEEYGEHQWLLKIASDGAPIEASAGPFDAVIVATPATSASSLLSVVPKLADEAARVRYAPCWSLMLGFPMPLELGYDGAWVEGSRLSWIARDSSKPKRRAGEHWVAHASGAWSDEHYEDDEERAREKLLKAFRDATGSEVQPLYVALHRWNSAQALDPLEEGCLWDGANRIGACGDWFTAGLDGAGRIENAYLSGLAMAEALRLAVH
;
A
#
# COMPACT_ATOMS: atom_id res chain seq x y z
N MET A 1 -10.10 15.19 21.38
CA MET A 1 -9.03 15.95 20.70
C MET A 1 -9.40 16.16 19.24
N HIS A 2 -8.89 17.22 18.64
CA HIS A 2 -8.95 17.48 17.20
C HIS A 2 -7.65 17.00 16.55
N ILE A 3 -7.73 15.97 15.72
CA ILE A 3 -6.56 15.20 15.26
C ILE A 3 -6.48 15.23 13.74
N ALA A 4 -5.28 15.52 13.20
CA ALA A 4 -5.02 15.36 11.79
C ALA A 4 -4.26 14.05 11.52
N ILE A 5 -4.67 13.33 10.47
CA ILE A 5 -3.94 12.18 9.94
C ILE A 5 -3.51 12.49 8.51
N VAL A 6 -2.22 12.31 8.20
CA VAL A 6 -1.66 12.56 6.88
C VAL A 6 -1.43 11.23 6.16
N GLY A 7 -2.26 10.95 5.18
CA GLY A 7 -2.26 9.73 4.37
C GLY A 7 -3.48 8.83 4.63
N ALA A 8 -4.28 8.59 3.58
CA ALA A 8 -5.45 7.73 3.59
C ALA A 8 -5.14 6.32 3.07
N GLY A 9 -3.98 5.77 3.42
CA GLY A 9 -3.67 4.36 3.28
C GLY A 9 -4.35 3.53 4.37
N LEU A 10 -4.21 2.20 4.32
CA LEU A 10 -4.83 1.30 5.30
C LEU A 10 -4.48 1.69 6.74
N SER A 11 -3.20 1.97 7.05
CA SER A 11 -2.76 2.33 8.39
C SER A 11 -3.44 3.59 8.92
N GLY A 12 -3.47 4.66 8.10
CA GLY A 12 -4.11 5.93 8.49
C GLY A 12 -5.62 5.78 8.71
N LEU A 13 -6.31 5.01 7.86
CA LEU A 13 -7.75 4.77 7.98
C LEU A 13 -8.10 3.91 9.21
N ILE A 14 -7.31 2.88 9.50
CA ILE A 14 -7.50 2.07 10.73
C ILE A 14 -7.27 2.93 11.97
N CYS A 15 -6.21 3.73 11.99
CA CYS A 15 -5.97 4.68 13.08
C CYS A 15 -7.13 5.66 13.23
N ALA A 16 -7.64 6.23 12.12
CA ALA A 16 -8.76 7.16 12.14
C ALA A 16 -10.02 6.55 12.78
N HIS A 17 -10.40 5.32 12.39
CA HIS A 17 -11.55 4.63 12.97
C HIS A 17 -11.40 4.42 14.47
N GLN A 18 -10.25 3.94 14.91
CA GLN A 18 -10.01 3.73 16.35
C GLN A 18 -10.08 5.03 17.16
N LEU A 19 -9.54 6.12 16.62
CA LEU A 19 -9.60 7.42 17.29
C LEU A 19 -11.02 8.02 17.31
N LEU A 20 -11.81 7.82 16.24
CA LEU A 20 -13.23 8.21 16.21
C LEU A 20 -14.04 7.42 17.24
N GLU A 21 -13.84 6.10 17.37
CA GLU A 21 -14.46 5.25 18.38
C GLU A 21 -14.11 5.69 19.82
N GLN A 22 -12.93 6.26 20.02
CA GLN A 22 -12.46 6.86 21.27
C GLN A 22 -13.02 8.28 21.52
N GLY A 23 -13.90 8.79 20.66
CA GLY A 23 -14.56 10.09 20.82
C GLY A 23 -13.76 11.30 20.36
N ASN A 24 -12.70 11.10 19.57
CA ASN A 24 -11.94 12.19 18.98
C ASN A 24 -12.60 12.72 17.69
N THR A 25 -12.28 13.94 17.30
CA THR A 25 -12.58 14.50 15.98
C THR A 25 -11.35 14.28 15.10
N VAL A 26 -11.51 13.61 13.96
CA VAL A 26 -10.40 13.23 13.09
C VAL A 26 -10.61 13.71 11.67
N ILE A 27 -9.60 14.36 11.10
CA ILE A 27 -9.57 14.74 9.67
C ILE A 27 -8.38 14.03 9.03
N VAL A 28 -8.64 13.31 7.92
CA VAL A 28 -7.60 12.62 7.14
C VAL A 28 -7.32 13.41 5.87
N TYR A 29 -6.04 13.70 5.62
CA TYR A 29 -5.55 14.39 4.43
C TYR A 29 -4.89 13.40 3.48
N GLU A 30 -5.32 13.38 2.23
CA GLU A 30 -4.77 12.51 1.18
C GLU A 30 -4.41 13.36 -0.05
N LYS A 31 -3.20 13.16 -0.58
CA LYS A 31 -2.73 13.88 -1.77
C LYS A 31 -3.40 13.43 -3.05
N ALA A 32 -3.83 12.17 -3.11
CA ALA A 32 -4.51 11.61 -4.27
C ALA A 32 -6.01 11.92 -4.24
N ALA A 33 -6.69 11.73 -5.38
CA ALA A 33 -8.14 11.91 -5.49
C ALA A 33 -8.94 10.87 -4.71
N GLU A 34 -8.32 9.72 -4.35
CA GLU A 34 -8.96 8.62 -3.65
C GLU A 34 -8.07 8.04 -2.55
N ALA A 35 -8.70 7.53 -1.50
CA ALA A 35 -8.04 6.72 -0.49
C ALA A 35 -7.49 5.42 -1.08
N GLY A 36 -6.47 4.83 -0.41
CA GLY A 36 -5.99 3.50 -0.76
C GLY A 36 -4.48 3.32 -0.74
N GLY A 37 -3.72 4.37 -1.04
CA GLY A 37 -2.26 4.26 -1.09
C GLY A 37 -1.82 3.12 -2.04
N ARG A 38 -1.03 2.17 -1.52
CA ARG A 38 -0.55 1.01 -2.30
C ARG A 38 -1.58 -0.13 -2.48
N MET A 39 -2.78 0.01 -1.94
CA MET A 39 -3.93 -0.86 -2.23
C MET A 39 -4.81 -0.32 -3.36
N ARG A 40 -4.36 0.64 -4.16
CA ARG A 40 -5.16 1.22 -5.25
C ARG A 40 -5.35 0.22 -6.39
N THR A 41 -6.54 0.29 -6.97
CA THR A 41 -6.90 -0.40 -8.21
C THR A 41 -7.02 0.66 -9.31
N ARG A 42 -6.26 0.54 -10.39
CA ARG A 42 -6.40 1.43 -11.54
C ARG A 42 -7.61 0.99 -12.36
N GLN A 43 -8.60 1.85 -12.45
CA GLN A 43 -9.77 1.61 -13.30
C GLN A 43 -9.47 2.00 -14.74
N THR A 44 -9.93 1.17 -15.68
CA THR A 44 -9.78 1.38 -17.13
C THR A 44 -11.04 0.93 -17.84
N GLU A 45 -11.16 1.24 -19.15
CA GLU A 45 -12.30 0.82 -19.97
C GLU A 45 -12.45 -0.71 -20.07
N ILE A 46 -11.33 -1.44 -19.99
CA ILE A 46 -11.33 -2.91 -20.08
C ILE A 46 -11.52 -3.60 -18.72
N GLY A 47 -11.29 -2.90 -17.61
CA GLY A 47 -11.42 -3.43 -16.24
C GLY A 47 -10.48 -2.75 -15.26
N GLY A 48 -10.50 -3.20 -14.00
CA GLY A 48 -9.58 -2.73 -12.98
C GLY A 48 -8.29 -3.54 -12.95
N PHE A 49 -7.19 -2.90 -12.53
CA PHE A 49 -5.90 -3.52 -12.30
C PHE A 49 -5.42 -3.21 -10.87
N ASP A 50 -5.21 -4.22 -10.07
CA ASP A 50 -4.57 -4.08 -8.74
C ASP A 50 -3.05 -3.92 -8.93
N HIS A 51 -2.61 -2.73 -9.29
CA HIS A 51 -1.22 -2.48 -9.69
C HIS A 51 -0.24 -2.30 -8.53
N GLY A 52 -0.76 -2.26 -7.29
CA GLY A 52 0.04 -2.28 -6.07
C GLY A 52 0.00 -3.65 -5.39
N ALA A 53 -0.62 -3.71 -4.20
CA ALA A 53 -0.77 -4.97 -3.46
C ALA A 53 -1.62 -5.97 -4.23
N GLN A 54 -1.10 -7.19 -4.40
CA GLN A 54 -1.73 -8.22 -5.23
C GLN A 54 -2.70 -9.10 -4.45
N TYR A 55 -2.35 -9.39 -3.22
CA TYR A 55 -3.10 -10.15 -2.23
C TYR A 55 -2.52 -9.88 -0.84
N PHE A 56 -3.15 -10.41 0.18
CA PHE A 56 -2.61 -10.43 1.53
C PHE A 56 -2.86 -11.77 2.23
N THR A 57 -2.07 -12.04 3.25
CA THR A 57 -2.18 -13.20 4.14
C THR A 57 -2.31 -12.69 5.56
N ALA A 58 -2.70 -13.53 6.51
CA ALA A 58 -2.82 -13.17 7.92
C ALA A 58 -2.03 -14.11 8.82
N SER A 59 -1.32 -13.54 9.78
CA SER A 59 -0.55 -14.26 10.79
C SER A 59 -1.08 -13.99 12.21
N SER A 60 -1.31 -12.72 12.56
CA SER A 60 -1.75 -12.30 13.90
C SER A 60 -3.24 -12.56 14.14
N GLY A 61 -3.61 -12.71 15.41
CA GLY A 61 -5.00 -12.84 15.85
C GLY A 61 -5.86 -11.65 15.47
N PRO A 62 -5.44 -10.40 15.79
CA PRO A 62 -6.22 -9.20 15.46
C PRO A 62 -6.52 -9.07 13.95
N PHE A 63 -5.52 -9.32 13.10
CA PHE A 63 -5.73 -9.20 11.65
C PHE A 63 -6.62 -10.32 11.09
N LYS A 64 -6.47 -11.57 11.61
CA LYS A 64 -7.40 -12.67 11.27
C LYS A 64 -8.84 -12.32 11.63
N GLN A 65 -9.05 -11.71 12.79
CA GLN A 65 -10.38 -11.28 13.23
C GLN A 65 -10.95 -10.19 12.32
N ALA A 66 -10.15 -9.20 11.94
CA ALA A 66 -10.55 -8.17 10.98
C ALA A 66 -10.97 -8.78 9.63
N ILE A 67 -10.19 -9.72 9.10
CA ILE A 67 -10.54 -10.44 7.86
C ILE A 67 -11.88 -11.16 7.99
N VAL A 68 -12.18 -11.79 9.12
CA VAL A 68 -13.49 -12.45 9.35
C VAL A 68 -14.61 -11.42 9.25
N GLY A 69 -14.47 -10.23 9.87
CA GLY A 69 -15.42 -9.14 9.76
C GLY A 69 -15.61 -8.66 8.31
N TRP A 70 -14.53 -8.36 7.63
CA TRP A 70 -14.53 -7.89 6.23
C TRP A 70 -15.12 -8.93 5.26
N ARG A 71 -14.89 -10.23 5.51
CA ARG A 71 -15.53 -11.31 4.73
C ARG A 71 -17.04 -11.36 4.94
N LYS A 72 -17.51 -11.22 6.18
CA LYS A 72 -18.94 -11.14 6.48
C LYS A 72 -19.60 -9.93 5.81
N ALA A 73 -18.88 -8.80 5.75
CA ALA A 73 -19.33 -7.61 5.05
C ALA A 73 -19.20 -7.71 3.50
N GLY A 74 -18.65 -8.80 2.97
CA GLY A 74 -18.48 -8.98 1.53
C GLY A 74 -17.38 -8.13 0.89
N LEU A 75 -16.47 -7.57 1.70
CA LEU A 75 -15.38 -6.68 1.28
C LEU A 75 -14.09 -7.45 0.93
N VAL A 76 -13.94 -8.66 1.47
CA VAL A 76 -12.75 -9.49 1.29
C VAL A 76 -13.17 -10.91 0.92
N ALA A 77 -12.46 -11.53 0.00
CA ALA A 77 -12.66 -12.91 -0.41
C ALA A 77 -11.34 -13.67 -0.47
N PRO A 78 -11.34 -14.99 -0.26
CA PRO A 78 -10.17 -15.83 -0.51
C PRO A 78 -9.87 -15.86 -2.01
N TRP A 79 -8.60 -15.80 -2.37
CA TRP A 79 -8.14 -16.02 -3.74
C TRP A 79 -7.45 -17.37 -3.82
N SER A 80 -8.08 -18.29 -4.55
CA SER A 80 -7.62 -19.68 -4.74
C SER A 80 -6.90 -19.89 -6.07
N GLY A 81 -6.36 -18.80 -6.66
CA GLY A 81 -5.60 -18.86 -7.91
C GLY A 81 -4.45 -19.86 -7.83
N LYS A 82 -4.24 -20.61 -8.91
CA LYS A 82 -3.11 -21.53 -9.04
C LYS A 82 -1.83 -20.73 -9.19
N LEU A 83 -0.90 -20.88 -8.26
CA LEU A 83 0.40 -20.19 -8.26
C LEU A 83 1.53 -21.17 -8.52
N VAL A 84 2.51 -20.70 -9.29
CA VAL A 84 3.72 -21.44 -9.66
C VAL A 84 4.97 -20.59 -9.43
N VAL A 85 6.14 -21.20 -9.59
CA VAL A 85 7.42 -20.51 -9.77
C VAL A 85 7.80 -20.66 -11.24
N LEU A 86 8.14 -19.54 -11.88
CA LEU A 86 8.73 -19.55 -13.22
C LEU A 86 10.24 -19.39 -13.08
N ASP A 87 10.97 -20.39 -13.52
CA ASP A 87 12.42 -20.34 -13.66
C ASP A 87 12.79 -20.54 -15.14
N ASN A 88 13.44 -19.53 -15.74
CA ASN A 88 13.78 -19.52 -17.17
C ASN A 88 12.60 -19.86 -18.11
N GLY A 89 11.39 -19.42 -17.76
CA GLY A 89 10.17 -19.69 -18.52
C GLY A 89 9.50 -21.03 -18.26
N GLU A 90 10.11 -21.92 -17.46
CA GLU A 90 9.52 -23.19 -17.06
C GLU A 90 8.71 -23.04 -15.77
N ALA A 91 7.49 -23.57 -15.76
CA ALA A 91 6.58 -23.50 -14.62
C ALA A 91 6.78 -24.70 -13.69
N HIS A 92 7.23 -24.41 -12.47
CA HIS A 92 7.41 -25.40 -11.40
C HIS A 92 6.35 -25.23 -10.32
N PRO A 93 5.89 -26.32 -9.67
CA PRO A 93 5.04 -26.21 -8.50
C PRO A 93 5.75 -25.35 -7.45
N ALA A 94 5.05 -24.35 -6.92
CA ALA A 94 5.59 -23.55 -5.82
C ALA A 94 5.93 -24.48 -4.64
N ALA A 95 7.17 -24.42 -4.16
CA ALA A 95 7.60 -25.25 -3.03
C ALA A 95 6.65 -25.04 -1.85
N ARG A 96 6.27 -26.14 -1.16
CA ARG A 96 5.34 -26.08 -0.01
C ARG A 96 6.02 -25.51 1.23
N THR A 97 6.37 -24.22 1.18
CA THR A 97 6.83 -23.49 2.36
C THR A 97 5.63 -23.05 3.21
N ALA A 98 5.82 -22.88 4.51
CA ALA A 98 4.77 -22.39 5.42
C ALA A 98 4.16 -21.06 4.95
N ALA A 99 4.94 -20.21 4.30
CA ALA A 99 4.47 -18.94 3.74
C ALA A 99 3.52 -19.15 2.55
N LEU A 100 3.77 -20.14 1.70
CA LEU A 100 2.96 -20.46 0.53
C LEU A 100 1.67 -21.23 0.87
N LEU A 101 1.63 -21.87 2.03
CA LEU A 101 0.45 -22.56 2.53
C LEU A 101 -0.57 -21.60 3.18
N LYS A 102 -0.19 -20.34 3.47
CA LYS A 102 -1.12 -19.35 4.02
C LYS A 102 -2.22 -19.03 3.01
N GLN A 103 -3.45 -18.99 3.50
CA GLN A 103 -4.60 -18.55 2.68
C GLN A 103 -4.37 -17.11 2.22
N ARG A 104 -4.58 -16.86 0.92
CA ARG A 104 -4.50 -15.55 0.31
C ARG A 104 -5.87 -14.92 0.26
N PHE A 105 -5.91 -13.63 0.53
CA PHE A 105 -7.13 -12.83 0.48
C PHE A 105 -6.93 -11.64 -0.45
N VAL A 106 -8.02 -11.20 -1.06
CA VAL A 106 -8.09 -9.96 -1.84
C VAL A 106 -9.32 -9.17 -1.42
N ALA A 107 -9.23 -7.86 -1.47
CA ALA A 107 -10.44 -7.05 -1.36
C ALA A 107 -11.23 -7.13 -2.67
N VAL A 108 -12.54 -6.95 -2.61
CA VAL A 108 -13.47 -7.12 -3.73
C VAL A 108 -14.45 -5.94 -3.84
N PRO A 109 -14.71 -5.43 -5.07
CA PRO A 109 -14.30 -5.93 -6.39
C PRO A 109 -12.89 -5.51 -6.83
N GLY A 110 -12.12 -4.72 -6.10
CA GLY A 110 -10.76 -4.29 -6.30
C GLY A 110 -10.03 -4.17 -4.98
N MET A 111 -8.69 -4.14 -4.96
CA MET A 111 -7.96 -3.98 -3.70
C MET A 111 -8.29 -2.66 -2.99
N ASN A 112 -8.65 -1.60 -3.73
CA ASN A 112 -9.09 -0.32 -3.19
C ASN A 112 -10.45 -0.38 -2.48
N ALA A 113 -11.27 -1.41 -2.70
CA ALA A 113 -12.62 -1.48 -2.12
C ALA A 113 -12.60 -1.50 -0.59
N LEU A 114 -11.60 -2.13 0.02
CA LEU A 114 -11.45 -2.14 1.47
C LEU A 114 -11.15 -0.74 2.03
N THR A 115 -10.22 -0.03 1.41
CA THR A 115 -9.86 1.33 1.85
C THR A 115 -10.96 2.35 1.53
N ALA A 116 -11.68 2.18 0.43
CA ALA A 116 -12.86 2.98 0.11
C ALA A 116 -13.98 2.78 1.14
N HIS A 117 -14.19 1.55 1.63
CA HIS A 117 -15.13 1.28 2.72
C HIS A 117 -14.67 1.92 4.03
N LEU A 118 -13.40 1.77 4.38
CA LEU A 118 -12.84 2.39 5.58
C LEU A 118 -12.81 3.93 5.54
N ALA A 119 -12.84 4.52 4.37
CA ALA A 119 -12.97 5.96 4.23
C ALA A 119 -14.40 6.48 4.51
N GLN A 120 -15.41 5.60 4.53
CA GLN A 120 -16.76 5.98 4.89
C GLN A 120 -16.86 6.33 6.38
N GLY A 121 -17.49 7.44 6.69
CA GLY A 121 -17.63 7.93 8.07
C GLY A 121 -16.39 8.66 8.63
N VAL A 122 -15.32 8.79 7.81
CA VAL A 122 -14.14 9.60 8.13
C VAL A 122 -14.22 10.92 7.36
N GLU A 123 -13.91 12.04 8.01
CA GLU A 123 -13.73 13.30 7.29
C GLU A 123 -12.44 13.23 6.48
N LEU A 124 -12.56 12.95 5.17
CA LEU A 124 -11.45 12.77 4.23
C LEU A 124 -11.32 13.99 3.31
N ARG A 125 -10.13 14.57 3.28
CA ARG A 125 -9.73 15.67 2.40
C ARG A 125 -8.78 15.14 1.34
N THR A 126 -9.30 14.85 0.16
CA THR A 126 -8.54 14.38 -1.01
C THR A 126 -7.92 15.54 -1.78
N GLU A 127 -6.93 15.23 -2.64
CA GLU A 127 -6.20 16.21 -3.46
C GLU A 127 -5.52 17.31 -2.63
N GLN A 128 -5.24 17.00 -1.35
CA GLN A 128 -4.62 17.87 -0.39
C GLN A 128 -3.30 17.26 0.12
N ALA A 129 -2.21 17.64 -0.51
CA ALA A 129 -0.88 17.19 -0.13
C ALA A 129 -0.36 18.03 1.05
N VAL A 130 -0.24 17.45 2.23
CA VAL A 130 0.46 18.07 3.34
C VAL A 130 1.95 18.11 3.02
N ARG A 131 2.53 19.31 2.99
CA ARG A 131 3.94 19.56 2.65
C ARG A 131 4.80 19.82 3.87
N LYS A 132 4.20 20.38 4.92
CA LYS A 132 4.91 20.72 6.16
C LYS A 132 3.95 20.71 7.35
N ILE A 133 4.46 20.35 8.51
CA ILE A 133 3.80 20.49 9.81
C ILE A 133 4.53 21.63 10.54
N GLU A 134 3.79 22.54 11.16
CA GLU A 134 4.34 23.67 11.91
C GLU A 134 3.72 23.76 13.29
N GLU A 135 4.49 24.14 14.29
CA GLU A 135 3.98 24.44 15.63
C GLU A 135 3.05 25.67 15.61
N TYR A 136 2.00 25.62 16.41
CA TYR A 136 1.06 26.72 16.62
C TYR A 136 0.68 26.84 18.11
N GLY A 137 1.11 27.92 18.73
CA GLY A 137 0.88 28.11 20.17
C GLY A 137 1.56 27.01 21.01
N GLU A 138 0.94 26.66 22.14
CA GLU A 138 1.41 25.59 23.00
C GLU A 138 0.76 24.26 22.62
N HIS A 139 1.58 23.30 22.16
CA HIS A 139 1.17 21.92 21.85
C HIS A 139 0.06 21.77 20.78
N GLN A 140 0.01 22.67 19.80
CA GLN A 140 -0.88 22.57 18.64
C GLN A 140 -0.11 22.63 17.35
N TRP A 141 -0.75 22.19 16.27
CA TRP A 141 -0.13 21.99 14.96
C TRP A 141 -0.95 22.63 13.84
N LEU A 142 -0.24 23.24 12.89
CA LEU A 142 -0.79 23.64 11.59
C LEU A 142 -0.21 22.74 10.49
N LEU A 143 -1.05 22.35 9.55
CA LEU A 143 -0.65 21.69 8.33
C LEU A 143 -0.56 22.69 7.19
N LYS A 144 0.56 22.70 6.48
CA LYS A 144 0.73 23.43 5.22
C LYS A 144 0.37 22.52 4.06
N ILE A 145 -0.60 22.92 3.28
CA ILE A 145 -1.25 22.09 2.26
C ILE A 145 -1.04 22.70 0.88
N ALA A 146 -0.82 21.84 -0.09
CA ALA A 146 -0.80 22.17 -1.51
C ALA A 146 -1.60 21.13 -2.29
N SER A 147 -2.12 21.50 -3.46
CA SER A 147 -2.51 20.52 -4.47
C SER A 147 -1.27 19.76 -4.95
N ASP A 148 -1.38 18.53 -5.43
CA ASP A 148 -0.20 17.73 -5.78
C ASP A 148 0.59 18.41 -6.91
N GLY A 149 1.88 18.64 -6.65
CA GLY A 149 2.76 19.36 -7.56
C GLY A 149 2.71 20.90 -7.52
N ALA A 150 1.77 21.49 -6.75
CA ALA A 150 1.62 22.94 -6.62
C ALA A 150 2.40 23.53 -5.42
N PRO A 151 2.63 24.86 -5.36
CA PRO A 151 3.10 25.56 -4.16
C PRO A 151 2.12 25.41 -2.98
N ILE A 152 2.59 25.73 -1.76
CA ILE A 152 1.72 25.77 -0.57
C ILE A 152 0.68 26.89 -0.75
N GLU A 153 -0.60 26.51 -0.68
CA GLU A 153 -1.73 27.40 -0.94
C GLU A 153 -2.58 27.68 0.31
N ALA A 154 -2.58 26.73 1.27
CA ALA A 154 -3.45 26.78 2.42
C ALA A 154 -2.80 26.27 3.71
N SER A 155 -3.40 26.65 4.83
CA SER A 155 -3.09 26.08 6.15
C SER A 155 -4.38 25.50 6.75
N ALA A 156 -4.26 24.36 7.42
CA ALA A 156 -5.36 23.74 8.18
C ALA A 156 -4.95 23.55 9.64
N GLY A 157 -5.92 23.59 10.53
CA GLY A 157 -5.74 23.48 11.97
C GLY A 157 -6.33 24.69 12.73
N PRO A 158 -6.00 24.88 14.01
CA PRO A 158 -5.03 24.10 14.76
C PRO A 158 -5.52 22.69 15.13
N PHE A 159 -4.59 21.75 15.22
CA PHE A 159 -4.82 20.38 15.67
C PHE A 159 -4.12 20.11 16.98
N ASP A 160 -4.75 19.32 17.85
CA ASP A 160 -4.18 18.90 19.14
C ASP A 160 -3.14 17.78 18.98
N ALA A 161 -3.23 17.00 17.90
CA ALA A 161 -2.27 15.95 17.56
C ALA A 161 -2.18 15.76 16.05
N VAL A 162 -1.01 15.30 15.56
CA VAL A 162 -0.81 14.94 14.16
C VAL A 162 -0.22 13.54 14.04
N ILE A 163 -0.80 12.73 13.16
CA ILE A 163 -0.34 11.38 12.84
C ILE A 163 0.06 11.33 11.37
N VAL A 164 1.30 10.91 11.10
CA VAL A 164 1.83 10.77 9.75
C VAL A 164 1.73 9.30 9.32
N ALA A 165 0.80 8.99 8.43
CA ALA A 165 0.51 7.65 7.91
C ALA A 165 1.00 7.47 6.46
N THR A 166 2.12 8.12 6.11
CA THR A 166 2.77 8.06 4.80
C THR A 166 3.96 7.07 4.82
N PRO A 167 4.54 6.71 3.66
CA PRO A 167 5.83 6.02 3.63
C PRO A 167 6.90 6.79 4.41
N ALA A 168 7.83 6.06 5.03
CA ALA A 168 8.83 6.63 5.93
C ALA A 168 9.67 7.76 5.29
N THR A 169 9.96 7.68 3.99
CA THR A 169 10.64 8.74 3.24
C THR A 169 9.91 10.09 3.26
N SER A 170 8.58 10.06 3.13
CA SER A 170 7.75 11.27 3.27
C SER A 170 7.54 11.64 4.74
N ALA A 171 7.41 10.63 5.60
CA ALA A 171 7.22 10.83 7.03
C ALA A 171 8.42 11.55 7.67
N SER A 172 9.66 11.19 7.33
CA SER A 172 10.86 11.84 7.82
C SER A 172 10.84 13.36 7.58
N SER A 173 10.46 13.78 6.37
CA SER A 173 10.35 15.21 6.04
C SER A 173 9.25 15.92 6.83
N LEU A 174 8.07 15.28 6.98
CA LEU A 174 6.94 15.86 7.72
C LEU A 174 7.20 15.93 9.22
N LEU A 175 7.92 14.95 9.75
CA LEU A 175 8.29 14.86 11.17
C LEU A 175 9.51 15.71 11.54
N SER A 176 10.06 16.50 10.64
CA SER A 176 11.26 17.34 10.89
C SER A 176 11.10 18.32 12.07
N VAL A 177 9.87 18.63 12.46
CA VAL A 177 9.56 19.43 13.68
C VAL A 177 9.92 18.69 14.98
N VAL A 178 10.05 17.35 14.94
CA VAL A 178 10.54 16.51 16.04
C VAL A 178 11.70 15.67 15.52
N PRO A 179 12.95 16.16 15.57
CA PRO A 179 14.11 15.54 14.93
C PRO A 179 14.29 14.05 15.24
N LYS A 180 14.05 13.65 16.48
CA LYS A 180 14.15 12.24 16.90
C LYS A 180 13.24 11.33 16.06
N LEU A 181 11.99 11.73 15.80
CA LEU A 181 11.06 10.92 14.98
C LEU A 181 11.45 10.96 13.49
N ALA A 182 11.94 12.11 13.03
CA ALA A 182 12.41 12.26 11.65
C ALA A 182 13.62 11.35 11.38
N ASP A 183 14.58 11.30 12.29
CA ASP A 183 15.77 10.47 12.19
C ASP A 183 15.42 8.96 12.18
N GLU A 184 14.52 8.52 13.05
CA GLU A 184 14.05 7.12 13.03
C GLU A 184 13.35 6.77 11.70
N ALA A 185 12.48 7.64 11.20
CA ALA A 185 11.85 7.43 9.90
C ALA A 185 12.87 7.41 8.74
N ALA A 186 13.92 8.23 8.81
CA ALA A 186 14.97 8.30 7.78
C ALA A 186 15.82 7.03 7.67
N ARG A 187 15.84 6.18 8.70
CA ARG A 187 16.56 4.89 8.68
C ARG A 187 15.93 3.87 7.73
N VAL A 188 14.63 4.01 7.44
CA VAL A 188 13.88 3.05 6.64
C VAL A 188 14.13 3.28 5.16
N ARG A 189 14.79 2.34 4.50
CA ARG A 189 14.99 2.34 3.06
C ARG A 189 13.84 1.63 2.34
N TYR A 190 13.61 2.00 1.09
CA TYR A 190 12.59 1.39 0.25
C TYR A 190 13.19 0.86 -1.05
N ALA A 191 12.69 -0.29 -1.49
CA ALA A 191 12.82 -0.70 -2.88
C ALA A 191 11.68 -0.07 -3.69
N PRO A 192 11.96 0.53 -4.85
CA PRO A 192 10.93 0.92 -5.82
C PRO A 192 10.36 -0.32 -6.52
N CYS A 193 9.26 -0.14 -7.25
CA CYS A 193 8.70 -1.20 -8.09
C CYS A 193 8.00 -0.61 -9.31
N TRP A 194 8.44 -1.01 -10.49
CA TRP A 194 7.69 -0.82 -11.70
C TRP A 194 6.60 -1.88 -11.82
N SER A 195 5.37 -1.45 -12.04
CA SER A 195 4.19 -2.30 -12.20
C SER A 195 3.64 -2.16 -13.62
N LEU A 196 3.68 -3.24 -14.38
CA LEU A 196 3.16 -3.33 -15.74
C LEU A 196 1.76 -3.93 -15.70
N MET A 197 0.80 -3.29 -16.38
CA MET A 197 -0.59 -3.71 -16.51
C MET A 197 -0.86 -4.06 -17.96
N LEU A 198 -1.38 -5.27 -18.20
CA LEU A 198 -1.59 -5.82 -19.53
C LEU A 198 -3.02 -6.34 -19.69
N GLY A 199 -3.68 -5.94 -20.76
CA GLY A 199 -4.96 -6.50 -21.18
C GLY A 199 -4.83 -7.19 -22.54
N PHE A 200 -5.29 -8.44 -22.64
CA PHE A 200 -5.18 -9.24 -23.85
C PHE A 200 -6.53 -9.49 -24.50
N PRO A 201 -6.59 -9.69 -25.84
CA PRO A 201 -7.83 -9.94 -26.57
C PRO A 201 -8.42 -11.34 -26.32
N MET A 202 -7.60 -12.28 -25.83
CA MET A 202 -7.93 -13.68 -25.63
C MET A 202 -7.13 -14.26 -24.46
N PRO A 203 -7.60 -15.38 -23.85
CA PRO A 203 -6.85 -16.08 -22.81
C PRO A 203 -5.45 -16.50 -23.28
N LEU A 204 -4.47 -16.37 -22.38
CA LEU A 204 -3.08 -16.76 -22.67
C LEU A 204 -2.80 -18.26 -22.47
N GLU A 205 -3.77 -19.01 -21.89
CA GLU A 205 -3.71 -20.47 -21.66
C GLU A 205 -2.45 -20.94 -20.90
N LEU A 206 -1.94 -20.11 -19.96
CA LEU A 206 -0.72 -20.39 -19.22
C LEU A 206 -0.86 -21.52 -18.19
N GLY A 207 -2.11 -21.91 -17.87
CA GLY A 207 -2.38 -22.97 -16.90
C GLY A 207 -2.12 -22.62 -15.44
N TYR A 208 -1.87 -21.34 -15.14
CA TYR A 208 -1.75 -20.77 -13.78
C TYR A 208 -2.33 -19.35 -13.72
N ASP A 209 -2.58 -18.88 -12.49
CA ASP A 209 -3.16 -17.54 -12.24
C ASP A 209 -2.14 -16.53 -11.71
N GLY A 210 -0.96 -16.98 -11.35
CA GLY A 210 0.13 -16.11 -10.96
C GLY A 210 1.42 -16.89 -10.74
N ALA A 211 2.53 -16.17 -10.76
CA ALA A 211 3.84 -16.78 -10.58
C ALA A 211 4.83 -15.83 -9.89
N TRP A 212 5.67 -16.40 -9.05
CA TRP A 212 6.96 -15.80 -8.74
C TRP A 212 7.90 -16.08 -9.91
N VAL A 213 8.65 -15.07 -10.32
CA VAL A 213 9.53 -15.17 -11.49
C VAL A 213 10.98 -15.03 -11.01
N GLU A 214 11.79 -16.07 -11.28
CA GLU A 214 13.20 -16.15 -10.94
C GLU A 214 14.05 -15.84 -12.16
N GLY A 215 15.26 -15.32 -11.97
CA GLY A 215 16.20 -15.03 -13.04
C GLY A 215 15.75 -13.97 -14.05
N SER A 216 14.77 -13.14 -13.71
CA SER A 216 14.13 -12.17 -14.61
C SER A 216 14.14 -10.75 -14.06
N ARG A 217 13.84 -9.77 -14.92
CA ARG A 217 13.52 -8.40 -14.51
C ARG A 217 12.24 -8.34 -13.70
N LEU A 218 11.33 -9.29 -13.91
CA LEU A 218 10.11 -9.44 -13.13
C LEU A 218 10.37 -10.29 -11.89
N SER A 219 9.63 -10.04 -10.81
CA SER A 219 9.61 -10.87 -9.61
C SER A 219 8.26 -11.54 -9.39
N TRP A 220 7.20 -10.99 -9.99
CA TRP A 220 5.83 -11.45 -9.83
C TRP A 220 4.99 -11.15 -11.05
N ILE A 221 4.12 -12.10 -11.44
CA ILE A 221 3.03 -11.88 -12.38
C ILE A 221 1.75 -12.47 -11.83
N ALA A 222 0.61 -11.85 -12.13
CA ALA A 222 -0.70 -12.38 -11.75
C ALA A 222 -1.78 -12.02 -12.77
N ARG A 223 -2.64 -12.98 -13.07
CA ARG A 223 -3.89 -12.76 -13.80
C ARG A 223 -4.88 -12.07 -12.86
N ASP A 224 -4.98 -10.76 -12.96
CA ASP A 224 -5.82 -9.95 -12.07
C ASP A 224 -7.30 -10.34 -12.18
N SER A 225 -7.76 -10.66 -13.39
CA SER A 225 -9.11 -11.15 -13.68
C SER A 225 -9.44 -12.52 -13.07
N SER A 226 -8.47 -13.28 -12.56
CA SER A 226 -8.71 -14.54 -11.82
C SER A 226 -9.16 -14.29 -10.38
N LYS A 227 -8.98 -13.08 -9.88
CA LYS A 227 -9.36 -12.73 -8.52
C LYS A 227 -10.88 -12.59 -8.40
N PRO A 228 -11.48 -12.94 -7.23
CA PRO A 228 -12.92 -12.85 -7.01
C PRO A 228 -13.51 -11.49 -7.34
N LYS A 229 -14.67 -11.49 -8.01
CA LYS A 229 -15.46 -10.30 -8.39
C LYS A 229 -14.72 -9.31 -9.30
N ARG A 230 -13.62 -9.67 -9.95
CA ARG A 230 -13.01 -8.87 -11.00
C ARG A 230 -13.83 -8.99 -12.30
N ARG A 231 -13.77 -7.96 -13.13
CA ARG A 231 -14.37 -8.01 -14.47
C ARG A 231 -13.75 -9.14 -15.29
N ALA A 232 -14.56 -9.90 -16.00
CA ALA A 232 -14.08 -10.94 -16.91
C ALA A 232 -13.19 -10.34 -18.01
N GLY A 233 -12.18 -11.08 -18.41
CA GLY A 233 -11.18 -10.70 -19.39
C GLY A 233 -9.85 -11.38 -19.13
N GLU A 234 -8.85 -11.05 -19.92
CA GLU A 234 -7.48 -11.54 -19.71
C GLU A 234 -6.60 -10.36 -19.28
N HIS A 235 -6.60 -10.07 -17.98
CA HIS A 235 -5.91 -8.95 -17.37
C HIS A 235 -4.77 -9.44 -16.48
N TRP A 236 -3.57 -8.96 -16.75
CA TRP A 236 -2.36 -9.33 -16.02
C TRP A 236 -1.69 -8.13 -15.40
N VAL A 237 -1.15 -8.30 -14.22
CA VAL A 237 -0.25 -7.35 -13.57
C VAL A 237 1.10 -8.03 -13.37
N ALA A 238 2.17 -7.36 -13.77
CA ALA A 238 3.53 -7.83 -13.56
C ALA A 238 4.31 -6.79 -12.74
N HIS A 239 4.99 -7.24 -11.70
CA HIS A 239 5.87 -6.42 -10.88
C HIS A 239 7.33 -6.71 -11.24
N ALA A 240 8.07 -5.67 -11.52
CA ALA A 240 9.52 -5.77 -11.64
C ALA A 240 10.15 -6.10 -10.27
N SER A 241 11.31 -6.73 -10.27
CA SER A 241 12.09 -6.90 -9.05
C SER A 241 12.54 -5.56 -8.48
N GLY A 242 12.71 -5.49 -7.16
CA GLY A 242 13.18 -4.28 -6.51
C GLY A 242 14.55 -3.84 -7.03
N ALA A 243 15.48 -4.79 -7.22
CA ALA A 243 16.81 -4.51 -7.74
C ALA A 243 16.77 -3.94 -9.16
N TRP A 244 15.99 -4.55 -10.06
CA TRP A 244 15.82 -4.02 -11.41
C TRP A 244 15.14 -2.65 -11.41
N SER A 245 14.14 -2.45 -10.56
CA SER A 245 13.41 -1.18 -10.45
C SER A 245 14.30 -0.05 -9.93
N ASP A 246 15.24 -0.35 -9.03
CA ASP A 246 16.20 0.60 -8.48
C ASP A 246 17.25 0.98 -9.53
N GLU A 247 17.83 -0.01 -10.23
CA GLU A 247 18.80 0.20 -11.32
C GLU A 247 18.20 1.03 -12.47
N HIS A 248 16.89 0.86 -12.74
CA HIS A 248 16.18 1.53 -13.84
C HIS A 248 15.20 2.59 -13.35
N TYR A 249 15.48 3.18 -12.19
CA TYR A 249 14.60 4.18 -11.58
C TYR A 249 14.46 5.44 -12.42
N GLU A 250 15.55 5.86 -13.07
CA GLU A 250 15.60 7.06 -13.92
C GLU A 250 15.26 6.79 -15.40
N ASP A 251 14.98 5.54 -15.78
CA ASP A 251 14.50 5.25 -17.14
C ASP A 251 13.19 5.99 -17.41
N ASP A 252 13.02 6.47 -18.65
CA ASP A 252 11.73 6.94 -19.10
C ASP A 252 10.69 5.80 -19.17
N GLU A 253 9.42 6.16 -19.11
CA GLU A 253 8.33 5.19 -19.04
C GLU A 253 8.28 4.28 -20.27
N GLU A 254 8.60 4.78 -21.46
CA GLU A 254 8.55 4.02 -22.71
C GLU A 254 9.62 2.92 -22.72
N ARG A 255 10.84 3.28 -22.38
CA ARG A 255 11.97 2.32 -22.29
C ARG A 255 11.74 1.26 -21.23
N ALA A 256 11.23 1.67 -20.04
CA ALA A 256 10.89 0.72 -18.98
C ALA A 256 9.77 -0.23 -19.42
N ARG A 257 8.75 0.29 -20.09
CA ARG A 257 7.62 -0.48 -20.63
C ARG A 257 8.08 -1.55 -21.62
N GLU A 258 8.90 -1.19 -22.60
CA GLU A 258 9.43 -2.14 -23.60
C GLU A 258 10.22 -3.28 -22.95
N LYS A 259 11.12 -2.94 -22.00
CA LYS A 259 11.94 -3.92 -21.28
C LYS A 259 11.08 -4.89 -20.46
N LEU A 260 10.04 -4.39 -19.78
CA LEU A 260 9.17 -5.21 -18.94
C LEU A 260 8.17 -6.03 -19.77
N LEU A 261 7.68 -5.48 -20.89
CA LEU A 261 6.84 -6.24 -21.82
C LEU A 261 7.61 -7.40 -22.44
N LYS A 262 8.88 -7.17 -22.82
CA LYS A 262 9.76 -8.25 -23.26
C LYS A 262 9.95 -9.29 -22.15
N ALA A 263 10.24 -8.87 -20.92
CA ALA A 263 10.42 -9.78 -19.80
C ALA A 263 9.15 -10.61 -19.49
N PHE A 264 7.95 -10.03 -19.66
CA PHE A 264 6.70 -10.78 -19.53
C PHE A 264 6.56 -11.86 -20.60
N ARG A 265 6.87 -11.55 -21.86
CA ARG A 265 6.86 -12.53 -22.96
C ARG A 265 7.89 -13.64 -22.72
N ASP A 266 9.12 -13.27 -22.36
CA ASP A 266 10.20 -14.23 -22.06
C ASP A 266 9.79 -15.19 -20.91
N ALA A 267 9.14 -14.66 -19.86
CA ALA A 267 8.71 -15.45 -18.71
C ALA A 267 7.49 -16.36 -18.99
N THR A 268 6.56 -15.92 -19.84
CA THR A 268 5.32 -16.65 -20.11
C THR A 268 5.33 -17.49 -21.38
N GLY A 269 6.28 -17.24 -22.27
CA GLY A 269 6.31 -17.83 -23.63
C GLY A 269 5.17 -17.33 -24.54
N SER A 270 4.39 -16.33 -24.11
CA SER A 270 3.24 -15.85 -24.87
C SER A 270 3.64 -14.82 -25.94
N GLU A 271 3.25 -15.08 -27.19
CA GLU A 271 3.42 -14.15 -28.32
C GLU A 271 2.19 -13.29 -28.59
N VAL A 272 1.12 -13.47 -27.80
CA VAL A 272 -0.13 -12.67 -27.95
C VAL A 272 0.17 -11.22 -27.63
N GLN A 273 -0.23 -10.32 -28.55
CA GLN A 273 -0.04 -8.90 -28.36
C GLN A 273 -1.11 -8.34 -27.42
N PRO A 274 -0.75 -7.56 -26.39
CA PRO A 274 -1.73 -6.92 -25.53
C PRO A 274 -2.46 -5.80 -26.28
N LEU A 275 -3.77 -5.65 -26.01
CA LEU A 275 -4.59 -4.52 -26.47
C LEU A 275 -4.44 -3.30 -25.54
N TYR A 276 -4.05 -3.54 -24.31
CA TYR A 276 -3.84 -2.49 -23.31
C TYR A 276 -2.51 -2.71 -22.60
N VAL A 277 -1.72 -1.66 -22.51
CA VAL A 277 -0.45 -1.64 -21.78
C VAL A 277 -0.38 -0.33 -21.01
N ALA A 278 -0.17 -0.43 -19.71
CA ALA A 278 0.12 0.73 -18.87
C ALA A 278 1.21 0.40 -17.86
N LEU A 279 1.93 1.40 -17.43
CA LEU A 279 2.99 1.29 -16.46
C LEU A 279 2.72 2.22 -15.27
N HIS A 280 3.22 1.85 -14.12
CA HIS A 280 3.24 2.68 -12.91
C HIS A 280 4.51 2.43 -12.12
N ARG A 281 5.12 3.49 -11.61
CA ARG A 281 6.30 3.40 -10.75
C ARG A 281 5.93 3.71 -9.31
N TRP A 282 6.07 2.73 -8.45
CA TRP A 282 5.97 2.88 -7.00
C TRP A 282 7.34 3.25 -6.42
N ASN A 283 7.52 4.49 -6.00
CA ASN A 283 8.80 4.95 -5.45
C ASN A 283 9.12 4.32 -4.08
N SER A 284 8.10 4.07 -3.28
CA SER A 284 8.21 3.45 -1.95
C SER A 284 7.38 2.17 -1.90
N ALA A 285 7.74 1.16 -2.73
CA ALA A 285 6.95 -0.05 -2.85
C ALA A 285 7.10 -0.99 -1.64
N GLN A 286 8.31 -1.19 -1.16
CA GLN A 286 8.61 -2.11 -0.08
C GLN A 286 9.67 -1.53 0.86
N ALA A 287 9.34 -1.45 2.15
CA ALA A 287 10.33 -1.17 3.18
C ALA A 287 11.32 -2.34 3.26
N LEU A 288 12.61 -2.05 3.17
CA LEU A 288 13.70 -3.03 3.25
C LEU A 288 14.15 -3.25 4.71
N ASP A 289 14.20 -2.17 5.47
CA ASP A 289 14.64 -2.15 6.87
C ASP A 289 13.50 -1.58 7.74
N PRO A 290 12.38 -2.32 7.91
CA PRO A 290 11.27 -1.84 8.72
C PRO A 290 11.67 -1.76 10.19
N LEU A 291 11.05 -0.85 10.93
CA LEU A 291 11.23 -0.73 12.38
C LEU A 291 10.47 -1.83 13.11
N GLU A 292 11.04 -2.32 14.22
CA GLU A 292 10.44 -3.41 15.02
C GLU A 292 9.26 -2.93 15.88
N GLU A 293 9.18 -1.63 16.15
CA GLU A 293 8.09 -1.00 16.90
C GLU A 293 6.74 -1.13 16.16
N GLY A 294 5.65 -0.88 16.86
CA GLY A 294 4.30 -0.81 16.27
C GLY A 294 4.00 0.53 15.62
N CYS A 295 4.59 1.61 16.12
CA CYS A 295 4.46 2.99 15.63
C CYS A 295 5.57 3.85 16.24
N LEU A 296 5.74 5.07 15.74
CA LEU A 296 6.49 6.13 16.44
C LEU A 296 5.50 7.09 17.11
N TRP A 297 5.76 7.46 18.37
CA TRP A 297 4.93 8.41 19.09
C TRP A 297 5.77 9.28 20.03
N ASP A 298 5.60 10.59 19.93
CA ASP A 298 6.07 11.56 20.90
C ASP A 298 4.88 12.16 21.67
N GLY A 299 4.67 11.68 22.90
CA GLY A 299 3.53 12.10 23.72
C GLY A 299 3.62 13.54 24.21
N ALA A 300 4.83 14.10 24.36
CA ALA A 300 5.01 15.48 24.78
C ALA A 300 4.57 16.45 23.66
N ASN A 301 4.92 16.13 22.44
CA ASN A 301 4.57 16.91 21.24
C ASN A 301 3.24 16.47 20.59
N ARG A 302 2.67 15.34 21.00
CA ARG A 302 1.44 14.75 20.42
C ARG A 302 1.54 14.57 18.91
N ILE A 303 2.66 14.09 18.46
CA ILE A 303 2.92 13.79 17.05
C ILE A 303 3.49 12.39 16.90
N GLY A 304 3.10 11.69 15.84
CA GLY A 304 3.58 10.33 15.61
C GLY A 304 3.43 9.84 14.18
N ALA A 305 3.82 8.59 13.96
CA ALA A 305 3.71 7.96 12.65
C ALA A 305 3.32 6.48 12.73
N CYS A 306 2.56 6.04 11.71
CA CYS A 306 2.21 4.65 11.50
C CYS A 306 2.32 4.27 10.01
N GLY A 307 2.42 2.98 9.72
CA GLY A 307 2.58 2.51 8.34
C GLY A 307 3.00 1.05 8.28
N ASP A 308 3.16 0.50 7.07
CA ASP A 308 3.66 -0.85 6.83
C ASP A 308 5.17 -1.01 7.06
N TRP A 309 5.84 0.08 7.37
CA TRP A 309 7.25 0.13 7.72
C TRP A 309 7.52 -0.10 9.22
N PHE A 310 6.50 -0.54 9.94
CA PHE A 310 6.57 -1.08 11.30
C PHE A 310 6.18 -2.55 11.29
N THR A 311 6.89 -3.40 12.02
CA THR A 311 6.59 -4.84 12.10
C THR A 311 5.86 -5.24 13.36
N ALA A 312 5.82 -4.38 14.39
CA ALA A 312 5.28 -4.71 15.70
C ALA A 312 5.86 -6.03 16.28
N GLY A 313 7.14 -6.30 16.00
CA GLY A 313 7.84 -7.52 16.42
C GLY A 313 7.36 -8.80 15.70
N LEU A 314 6.61 -8.70 14.62
CA LEU A 314 6.10 -9.86 13.88
C LEU A 314 7.01 -10.20 12.69
N ASP A 315 7.80 -11.25 12.82
CA ASP A 315 8.55 -11.80 11.70
C ASP A 315 7.63 -12.41 10.65
N GLY A 316 7.88 -12.05 9.38
CA GLY A 316 7.17 -12.62 8.24
C GLY A 316 5.70 -12.23 8.11
N ALA A 317 5.24 -11.18 8.82
CA ALA A 317 3.94 -10.57 8.56
C ALA A 317 3.93 -9.88 7.19
N GLY A 318 2.81 -9.94 6.49
CA GLY A 318 2.65 -9.26 5.21
C GLY A 318 2.48 -7.75 5.41
N ARG A 319 2.91 -6.95 4.45
CA ARG A 319 2.87 -5.47 4.50
C ARG A 319 1.48 -4.89 4.81
N ILE A 320 0.41 -5.51 4.32
CA ILE A 320 -0.97 -5.08 4.63
C ILE A 320 -1.31 -5.35 6.09
N GLU A 321 -0.88 -6.49 6.65
CA GLU A 321 -1.02 -6.79 8.06
C GLU A 321 -0.24 -5.81 8.94
N ASN A 322 1.01 -5.49 8.57
CA ASN A 322 1.83 -4.50 9.25
C ASN A 322 1.15 -3.12 9.28
N ALA A 323 0.62 -2.66 8.14
CA ALA A 323 -0.10 -1.40 8.07
C ALA A 323 -1.34 -1.39 8.98
N TYR A 324 -2.09 -2.49 9.04
CA TYR A 324 -3.24 -2.64 9.92
C TYR A 324 -2.83 -2.56 11.41
N LEU A 325 -1.85 -3.35 11.81
CA LEU A 325 -1.38 -3.40 13.20
C LEU A 325 -0.76 -2.08 13.65
N SER A 326 0.00 -1.45 12.77
CA SER A 326 0.60 -0.14 13.06
C SER A 326 -0.45 0.96 13.23
N GLY A 327 -1.54 0.92 12.45
CA GLY A 327 -2.67 1.82 12.66
C GLY A 327 -3.35 1.65 14.03
N LEU A 328 -3.53 0.40 14.47
CA LEU A 328 -4.05 0.10 15.81
C LEU A 328 -3.09 0.58 16.91
N ALA A 329 -1.79 0.28 16.77
CA ALA A 329 -0.77 0.65 17.74
C ALA A 329 -0.68 2.17 17.92
N MET A 330 -0.81 2.93 16.84
CA MET A 330 -0.79 4.40 16.89
C MET A 330 -1.98 4.96 17.66
N ALA A 331 -3.19 4.48 17.39
CA ALA A 331 -4.38 4.93 18.11
C ALA A 331 -4.31 4.59 19.61
N GLU A 332 -3.75 3.43 19.94
CA GLU A 332 -3.54 3.00 21.34
C GLU A 332 -2.47 3.85 22.04
N ALA A 333 -1.36 4.16 21.36
CA ALA A 333 -0.30 5.01 21.92
C ALA A 333 -0.84 6.41 22.29
N LEU A 334 -1.67 6.99 21.42
CA LEU A 334 -2.32 8.28 21.71
C LEU A 334 -3.31 8.16 22.88
N ARG A 335 -4.12 7.11 22.93
CA ARG A 335 -5.08 6.87 24.04
C ARG A 335 -4.36 6.81 25.39
N LEU A 336 -3.23 6.09 25.49
CA LEU A 336 -2.46 5.95 26.73
C LEU A 336 -1.76 7.26 27.16
N ALA A 337 -1.50 8.16 26.22
CA ALA A 337 -0.85 9.44 26.55
C ALA A 337 -1.83 10.51 27.07
N VAL A 338 -3.16 10.30 26.94
CA VAL A 338 -4.21 11.25 27.39
C VAL A 338 -4.76 10.91 28.75
N HIS A 339 -4.46 9.71 29.26
CA HIS A 339 -4.85 9.22 30.58
C HIS A 339 -3.66 9.14 31.52
#